data_12a4a20fc4867987cd5ee8044bda75e3
#
_entry.id   12a4a20fc4867987cd5ee8044bda75e3
#
_cell.length_a   1.000
_cell.length_b   1.000
_cell.length_c   1.000
_cell.angle_alpha   90.00
_cell.angle_beta   90.00
_cell.angle_gamma   90.00
#
_symmetry.space_group_name_H-M   'P 1'
#
loop_
_entity.id
_entity.type
_entity.pdbx_description
1 polymer ?
#
loop_
_entity_poly.entity_id
_entity_poly.type
_entity_poly.pdbx_seq_one_letter_code
_entity_poly.pdbx_strand_id
1 'polypeptide(L)'
;MVHGGQGAADSARKADRGRARPTCPVSRAADGTWQVHDYEVARALLRAPGTVQAGLGVETVEKLPPRVRRPVLYRDGPEHREHRRQTARFFTPRRVDEHYRDLMVRIAEEQLDVLRAAGRAPLSDLAFELAIGVVSEVVGLRYGRPGIRRRLERFFPEEFGEPGLTSARGLYWLVRQNANWLRIHLADVRPAIRAHRRREHDDLISHLIAEGCSDAEILGECLTFAAAGMVTTREFVCLAAWHLFSDAGLLARYRASDEAGRLNVLRELLRLEPVIGELRRRATEAVELACPDGPVTVRPGEHVALLLDDANADPSAVGEEPLCVRPDRAGEVGAGLSFGDGPHRCPGAHVALLETDVFLSRLFALEGVRMSGEPRVVFREAIGGYEIRGLTVALPRAGRGL
;
A
#
# COMPACT_ATOMS: atom_id res chain seq x y z
N MET A 1 -25.00 38.50 -14.39
CA MET A 1 -24.78 38.15 -13.01
C MET A 1 -24.04 36.81 -13.03
N VAL A 2 -22.78 36.87 -12.68
CA VAL A 2 -21.83 35.73 -12.76
C VAL A 2 -21.96 34.96 -11.45
N HIS A 3 -22.44 33.72 -11.50
CA HIS A 3 -22.31 32.81 -10.37
C HIS A 3 -20.88 32.24 -10.42
N GLY A 4 -20.02 32.80 -9.56
CA GLY A 4 -18.70 32.30 -9.31
C GLY A 4 -18.78 30.95 -8.66
N GLY A 5 -18.04 29.99 -9.21
CA GLY A 5 -17.82 28.65 -8.62
C GLY A 5 -17.10 28.77 -7.28
N GLN A 6 -17.80 28.54 -6.19
CA GLN A 6 -17.23 28.13 -4.92
C GLN A 6 -17.02 26.64 -4.97
N GLY A 7 -15.76 26.17 -4.96
CA GLY A 7 -15.52 24.72 -4.92
C GLY A 7 -14.08 24.21 -5.07
N ALA A 8 -13.08 25.09 -5.22
CA ALA A 8 -11.70 24.64 -5.44
C ALA A 8 -10.68 25.08 -4.37
N ALA A 9 -11.11 25.75 -3.30
CA ALA A 9 -10.19 26.45 -2.38
C ALA A 9 -9.81 25.69 -1.09
N ASP A 10 -10.45 24.55 -0.75
CA ASP A 10 -10.29 23.94 0.57
C ASP A 10 -9.89 22.45 0.57
N SER A 11 -9.31 21.93 -0.51
CA SER A 11 -8.82 20.55 -0.51
C SER A 11 -7.37 20.49 0.02
N ALA A 12 -7.15 19.76 1.10
CA ALA A 12 -5.81 19.48 1.62
C ALA A 12 -5.05 18.41 0.83
N ARG A 13 -5.68 17.77 -0.17
CA ARG A 13 -5.03 16.76 -1.02
C ARG A 13 -3.86 17.35 -1.79
N LYS A 14 -2.78 16.57 -1.90
CA LYS A 14 -1.58 16.93 -2.69
C LYS A 14 -1.78 16.76 -4.18
N ALA A 15 -2.65 15.85 -4.57
CA ALA A 15 -3.04 15.67 -5.95
C ALA A 15 -4.56 15.48 -6.06
N ASP A 16 -5.19 16.31 -6.88
CA ASP A 16 -6.56 16.13 -7.29
C ASP A 16 -6.59 15.67 -8.76
N ARG A 17 -7.40 14.65 -9.04
CA ARG A 17 -7.61 14.20 -10.42
C ARG A 17 -8.59 15.08 -11.19
N GLY A 18 -9.11 16.14 -10.56
CA GLY A 18 -10.09 17.03 -11.16
C GLY A 18 -11.43 16.34 -11.49
N ARG A 19 -11.70 15.19 -10.88
CA ARG A 19 -12.97 14.50 -11.06
C ARG A 19 -14.03 15.17 -10.19
N ALA A 20 -15.07 15.67 -10.83
CA ALA A 20 -16.27 16.05 -10.09
C ALA A 20 -16.87 14.77 -9.50
N ARG A 21 -17.12 14.77 -8.18
CA ARG A 21 -17.83 13.65 -7.53
C ARG A 21 -19.22 13.55 -8.15
N PRO A 22 -19.62 12.40 -8.71
CA PRO A 22 -20.96 12.22 -9.26
C PRO A 22 -21.99 12.26 -8.12
N THR A 23 -23.19 12.72 -8.43
CA THR A 23 -24.31 12.72 -7.48
C THR A 23 -24.84 11.32 -7.20
N CYS A 24 -24.65 10.38 -8.14
CA CYS A 24 -25.03 8.99 -7.96
C CYS A 24 -23.88 8.21 -7.30
N PRO A 25 -24.16 7.39 -6.25
CA PRO A 25 -23.16 6.53 -5.60
C PRO A 25 -22.46 5.55 -6.55
N VAL A 26 -23.11 5.20 -7.65
CA VAL A 26 -22.63 4.24 -8.64
C VAL A 26 -22.75 4.87 -10.03
N SER A 27 -21.72 4.73 -10.84
CA SER A 27 -21.69 5.16 -12.24
C SER A 27 -21.11 4.04 -13.14
N ARG A 28 -21.12 4.25 -14.46
CA ARG A 28 -20.55 3.30 -15.41
C ARG A 28 -19.50 4.00 -16.26
N ALA A 29 -18.30 3.47 -16.28
CA ALA A 29 -17.22 3.97 -17.12
C ALA A 29 -17.45 3.62 -18.60
N ALA A 30 -16.70 4.28 -19.51
CA ALA A 30 -16.83 4.09 -20.95
C ALA A 30 -16.48 2.65 -21.39
N ASP A 31 -15.63 1.95 -20.65
CA ASP A 31 -15.27 0.54 -20.88
C ASP A 31 -16.30 -0.46 -20.34
N GLY A 32 -17.37 0.04 -19.74
CA GLY A 32 -18.44 -0.76 -19.13
C GLY A 32 -18.21 -1.17 -17.68
N THR A 33 -17.08 -0.83 -17.08
CA THR A 33 -16.80 -1.08 -15.66
C THR A 33 -17.71 -0.23 -14.78
N TRP A 34 -18.35 -0.84 -13.78
CA TRP A 34 -19.07 -0.13 -12.76
C TRP A 34 -18.11 0.61 -11.83
N GLN A 35 -18.43 1.83 -11.43
CA GLN A 35 -17.65 2.66 -10.52
C GLN A 35 -18.48 2.98 -9.28
N VAL A 36 -17.90 2.72 -8.10
CA VAL A 36 -18.53 3.00 -6.81
C VAL A 36 -17.79 4.16 -6.15
N HIS A 37 -18.52 5.20 -5.80
CA HIS A 37 -18.04 6.47 -5.23
C HIS A 37 -18.46 6.66 -3.77
N ASP A 38 -19.44 5.91 -3.30
CA ASP A 38 -20.04 6.00 -1.96
C ASP A 38 -19.35 5.04 -0.99
N TYR A 39 -19.17 5.49 0.26
CA TYR A 39 -18.47 4.72 1.29
C TYR A 39 -19.18 3.43 1.68
N GLU A 40 -20.49 3.52 1.98
CA GLU A 40 -21.24 2.36 2.47
C GLU A 40 -21.48 1.34 1.36
N VAL A 41 -21.74 1.80 0.13
CA VAL A 41 -21.88 0.91 -1.04
C VAL A 41 -20.55 0.20 -1.30
N ALA A 42 -19.41 0.92 -1.28
CA ALA A 42 -18.08 0.33 -1.45
C ALA A 42 -17.79 -0.70 -0.33
N ARG A 43 -18.08 -0.35 0.91
CA ARG A 43 -17.88 -1.21 2.07
C ARG A 43 -18.73 -2.48 2.02
N ALA A 44 -20.00 -2.34 1.62
CA ALA A 44 -20.91 -3.47 1.43
C ALA A 44 -20.37 -4.41 0.36
N LEU A 45 -19.91 -3.88 -0.79
CA LEU A 45 -19.37 -4.67 -1.88
C LEU A 45 -18.08 -5.40 -1.50
N LEU A 46 -17.19 -4.77 -0.72
CA LEU A 46 -15.97 -5.43 -0.21
C LEU A 46 -16.25 -6.64 0.69
N ARG A 47 -17.43 -6.69 1.30
CA ARG A 47 -17.91 -7.77 2.16
C ARG A 47 -18.82 -8.77 1.45
N ALA A 48 -19.30 -8.43 0.26
CA ALA A 48 -20.25 -9.25 -0.48
C ALA A 48 -19.65 -10.60 -0.90
N PRO A 49 -20.29 -11.71 -0.62
CA PRO A 49 -19.80 -13.05 -0.99
C PRO A 49 -19.81 -13.30 -2.50
N GLY A 50 -20.70 -12.64 -3.24
CA GLY A 50 -20.90 -12.81 -4.70
C GLY A 50 -19.83 -12.09 -5.56
N THR A 51 -18.68 -11.75 -4.99
CA THR A 51 -17.58 -11.10 -5.71
C THR A 51 -16.25 -11.77 -5.43
N VAL A 52 -15.34 -11.68 -6.40
CA VAL A 52 -13.94 -12.12 -6.28
C VAL A 52 -13.00 -10.97 -6.56
N GLN A 53 -11.75 -11.11 -6.13
CA GLN A 53 -10.69 -10.15 -6.38
C GLN A 53 -10.49 -9.97 -7.90
N ALA A 54 -10.28 -8.73 -8.32
CA ALA A 54 -9.94 -8.35 -9.70
C ALA A 54 -8.88 -7.24 -9.71
N GLY A 55 -8.22 -7.04 -10.83
CA GLY A 55 -7.10 -6.10 -10.95
C GLY A 55 -5.84 -6.57 -10.21
N LEU A 56 -4.84 -5.71 -10.10
CA LEU A 56 -3.56 -5.99 -9.45
C LEU A 56 -2.85 -7.26 -9.98
N GLY A 57 -3.09 -7.62 -11.26
CA GLY A 57 -2.47 -8.79 -11.89
C GLY A 57 -3.22 -10.11 -11.72
N VAL A 58 -4.45 -10.11 -11.16
CA VAL A 58 -5.32 -11.29 -11.01
C VAL A 58 -5.44 -12.02 -12.35
N GLU A 59 -5.71 -11.32 -13.43
CA GLU A 59 -5.92 -11.85 -14.78
C GLU A 59 -4.69 -12.60 -15.31
N THR A 60 -3.49 -12.23 -14.86
CA THR A 60 -2.24 -12.92 -15.18
C THR A 60 -2.07 -14.18 -14.34
N VAL A 61 -2.38 -14.10 -13.04
CA VAL A 61 -2.26 -15.21 -12.10
C VAL A 61 -3.33 -16.28 -12.39
N GLU A 62 -4.51 -15.89 -12.86
CA GLU A 62 -5.58 -16.82 -13.28
C GLU A 62 -5.16 -17.73 -14.44
N LYS A 63 -4.19 -17.34 -15.24
CA LYS A 63 -3.63 -18.16 -16.34
C LYS A 63 -2.66 -19.25 -15.87
N LEU A 64 -2.26 -19.25 -14.60
CA LEU A 64 -1.41 -20.30 -14.04
C LEU A 64 -2.16 -21.64 -14.01
N PRO A 65 -1.44 -22.78 -14.19
CA PRO A 65 -2.07 -24.08 -14.09
C PRO A 65 -2.83 -24.27 -12.78
N PRO A 66 -4.01 -24.89 -12.77
CA PRO A 66 -4.87 -25.04 -11.57
C PRO A 66 -4.18 -25.74 -10.38
N ARG A 67 -3.16 -26.56 -10.65
CA ARG A 67 -2.36 -27.26 -9.62
C ARG A 67 -1.33 -26.36 -8.94
N VAL A 68 -1.10 -25.15 -9.42
CA VAL A 68 -0.22 -24.18 -8.79
C VAL A 68 -1.05 -23.37 -7.81
N ARG A 69 -0.75 -23.47 -6.52
CA ARG A 69 -1.41 -22.70 -5.48
C ARG A 69 -1.12 -21.22 -5.69
N ARG A 70 -2.17 -20.44 -5.90
CA ARG A 70 -2.06 -18.99 -6.12
C ARG A 70 -1.68 -18.29 -4.80
N PRO A 71 -0.92 -17.19 -4.83
CA PRO A 71 -0.69 -16.36 -3.64
C PRO A 71 -1.99 -15.85 -3.02
N VAL A 72 -1.96 -15.55 -1.72
CA VAL A 72 -3.16 -15.23 -0.91
C VAL A 72 -4.01 -14.10 -1.50
N LEU A 73 -3.39 -13.08 -2.09
CA LEU A 73 -4.09 -11.94 -2.69
C LEU A 73 -5.01 -12.36 -3.85
N TYR A 74 -4.70 -13.47 -4.52
CA TYR A 74 -5.37 -13.96 -5.74
C TYR A 74 -6.28 -15.16 -5.48
N ARG A 75 -6.62 -15.39 -4.23
CA ARG A 75 -7.57 -16.44 -3.79
C ARG A 75 -8.80 -15.82 -3.17
N ASP A 76 -9.92 -16.51 -3.28
CA ASP A 76 -11.18 -16.14 -2.65
C ASP A 76 -11.81 -17.37 -1.96
N GLY A 77 -12.92 -17.14 -1.25
CA GLY A 77 -13.70 -18.21 -0.65
C GLY A 77 -13.05 -18.88 0.57
N PRO A 78 -13.39 -20.17 0.85
CA PRO A 78 -12.96 -20.88 2.06
C PRO A 78 -11.44 -21.04 2.18
N GLU A 79 -10.75 -21.33 1.08
CA GLU A 79 -9.30 -21.51 1.06
C GLU A 79 -8.57 -20.19 1.42
N HIS A 80 -9.04 -19.06 0.89
CA HIS A 80 -8.52 -17.75 1.26
C HIS A 80 -8.72 -17.46 2.75
N ARG A 81 -9.93 -17.70 3.28
CA ARG A 81 -10.24 -17.46 4.70
C ARG A 81 -9.37 -18.30 5.62
N GLU A 82 -9.16 -19.58 5.29
CA GLU A 82 -8.30 -20.46 6.08
C GLU A 82 -6.85 -19.99 6.09
N HIS A 83 -6.29 -19.68 4.94
CA HIS A 83 -4.92 -19.16 4.85
C HIS A 83 -4.76 -17.84 5.62
N ARG A 84 -5.74 -16.93 5.49
CA ARG A 84 -5.76 -15.67 6.25
C ARG A 84 -5.81 -15.89 7.76
N ARG A 85 -6.61 -16.86 8.22
CA ARG A 85 -6.70 -17.23 9.63
C ARG A 85 -5.38 -17.75 10.16
N GLN A 86 -4.70 -18.61 9.42
CA GLN A 86 -3.41 -19.18 9.80
C GLN A 86 -2.29 -18.15 9.83
N THR A 87 -2.26 -17.22 8.89
CA THR A 87 -1.22 -16.19 8.78
C THR A 87 -1.50 -14.94 9.61
N ALA A 88 -2.71 -14.77 10.15
CA ALA A 88 -3.09 -13.59 10.95
C ALA A 88 -2.17 -13.35 12.15
N ARG A 89 -1.62 -14.43 12.75
CA ARG A 89 -0.72 -14.37 13.91
C ARG A 89 0.52 -13.50 13.69
N PHE A 90 1.00 -13.39 12.43
CA PHE A 90 2.18 -12.58 12.09
C PHE A 90 1.90 -11.07 12.05
N PHE A 91 0.62 -10.68 12.03
CA PHE A 91 0.18 -9.30 11.84
C PHE A 91 -0.66 -8.74 13.00
N THR A 92 -0.81 -9.50 14.10
CA THR A 92 -1.55 -8.98 15.26
C THR A 92 -0.82 -7.78 15.85
N PRO A 93 -1.54 -6.76 16.39
CA PRO A 93 -0.90 -5.61 17.03
C PRO A 93 0.14 -6.02 18.08
N ARG A 94 -0.21 -6.97 18.93
CA ARG A 94 0.72 -7.51 19.94
C ARG A 94 2.01 -8.07 19.31
N ARG A 95 1.88 -8.89 18.24
CA ARG A 95 3.04 -9.44 17.54
C ARG A 95 3.92 -8.34 16.95
N VAL A 96 3.31 -7.33 16.36
CA VAL A 96 4.01 -6.19 15.77
C VAL A 96 4.78 -5.43 16.83
N ASP A 97 4.16 -5.15 17.96
CA ASP A 97 4.78 -4.42 19.06
C ASP A 97 5.92 -5.21 19.73
N GLU A 98 5.70 -6.51 20.00
CA GLU A 98 6.68 -7.32 20.72
C GLU A 98 7.87 -7.79 19.86
N HIS A 99 7.69 -7.97 18.54
CA HIS A 99 8.71 -8.60 17.69
C HIS A 99 9.27 -7.71 16.59
N TYR A 100 8.50 -6.71 16.09
CA TYR A 100 8.96 -5.91 14.95
C TYR A 100 9.31 -4.48 15.34
N ARG A 101 8.80 -3.94 16.44
CA ARG A 101 9.03 -2.55 16.85
C ARG A 101 10.52 -2.22 17.02
N ASP A 102 11.27 -3.04 17.76
CA ASP A 102 12.70 -2.80 17.97
C ASP A 102 13.49 -2.86 16.66
N LEU A 103 13.09 -3.74 15.75
CA LEU A 103 13.65 -3.80 14.40
C LEU A 103 13.35 -2.52 13.61
N MET A 104 12.08 -2.04 13.64
CA MET A 104 11.68 -0.80 12.98
C MET A 104 12.50 0.39 13.50
N VAL A 105 12.66 0.49 14.82
CA VAL A 105 13.47 1.53 15.47
C VAL A 105 14.92 1.49 15.01
N ARG A 106 15.54 0.31 15.03
CA ARG A 106 16.92 0.14 14.62
C ARG A 106 17.13 0.53 13.15
N ILE A 107 16.30 0.04 12.23
CA ILE A 107 16.42 0.37 10.81
C ILE A 107 16.15 1.86 10.59
N ALA A 108 15.16 2.44 11.27
CA ALA A 108 14.88 3.87 11.17
C ALA A 108 16.12 4.71 11.57
N GLU A 109 16.77 4.38 12.69
CA GLU A 109 18.00 5.09 13.11
C GLU A 109 19.14 4.86 12.13
N GLU A 110 19.35 3.66 11.60
CA GLU A 110 20.34 3.38 10.56
C GLU A 110 20.12 4.27 9.31
N GLN A 111 18.86 4.45 8.89
CA GLN A 111 18.53 5.31 7.75
C GLN A 111 18.71 6.82 8.09
N LEU A 112 18.42 7.22 9.31
CA LEU A 112 18.66 8.59 9.75
C LEU A 112 20.16 8.88 9.89
N ASP A 113 20.98 7.90 10.24
CA ASP A 113 22.45 8.04 10.23
C ASP A 113 22.99 8.22 8.79
N VAL A 114 22.40 7.52 7.80
CA VAL A 114 22.70 7.77 6.38
C VAL A 114 22.37 9.24 6.02
N LEU A 115 21.22 9.76 6.46
CA LEU A 115 20.83 11.15 6.24
C LEU A 115 21.79 12.13 6.95
N ARG A 116 22.15 11.85 8.21
CA ARG A 116 23.12 12.69 8.99
C ARG A 116 24.47 12.75 8.29
N ALA A 117 24.98 11.62 7.82
CA ALA A 117 26.28 11.54 7.15
C ALA A 117 26.28 12.25 5.79
N ALA A 118 25.19 12.11 5.01
CA ALA A 118 25.10 12.70 3.67
C ALA A 118 24.62 14.16 3.69
N GLY A 119 24.01 14.64 4.78
CA GLY A 119 23.36 15.94 4.91
C GLY A 119 22.08 16.10 4.09
N ARG A 120 21.83 15.23 3.12
CA ARG A 120 20.59 15.14 2.32
C ARG A 120 20.42 13.76 1.73
N ALA A 121 19.15 13.30 1.58
CA ALA A 121 18.83 12.03 0.95
C ALA A 121 17.44 12.06 0.33
N PRO A 122 17.16 11.27 -0.73
CA PRO A 122 15.82 11.01 -1.20
C PRO A 122 15.03 10.27 -0.09
N LEU A 123 13.88 10.80 0.29
CA LEU A 123 13.08 10.17 1.35
C LEU A 123 12.60 8.78 0.96
N SER A 124 12.25 8.59 -0.32
CA SER A 124 11.84 7.30 -0.87
C SER A 124 12.88 6.20 -0.64
N ASP A 125 14.17 6.54 -0.68
CA ASP A 125 15.25 5.58 -0.49
C ASP A 125 15.33 5.12 0.96
N LEU A 126 15.27 6.07 1.90
CA LEU A 126 15.27 5.79 3.33
C LEU A 126 14.04 4.96 3.76
N ALA A 127 12.86 5.37 3.27
CA ALA A 127 11.61 4.67 3.54
C ALA A 127 11.59 3.26 2.93
N PHE A 128 12.18 3.07 1.76
CA PHE A 128 12.20 1.77 1.11
C PHE A 128 13.10 0.76 1.83
N GLU A 129 14.26 1.20 2.34
CA GLU A 129 15.14 0.34 3.18
C GLU A 129 14.42 -0.09 4.47
N LEU A 130 13.69 0.82 5.12
CA LEU A 130 12.86 0.48 6.28
C LEU A 130 11.83 -0.61 5.91
N ALA A 131 11.02 -0.37 4.89
CA ALA A 131 9.96 -1.29 4.47
C ALA A 131 10.51 -2.67 4.03
N ILE A 132 11.65 -2.70 3.31
CA ILE A 132 12.34 -3.95 2.96
C ILE A 132 12.75 -4.72 4.22
N GLY A 133 13.34 -4.06 5.19
CA GLY A 133 13.79 -4.70 6.43
C GLY A 133 12.65 -5.31 7.22
N VAL A 134 11.57 -4.56 7.41
CA VAL A 134 10.39 -5.01 8.16
C VAL A 134 9.68 -6.16 7.46
N VAL A 135 9.41 -6.05 6.15
CA VAL A 135 8.76 -7.13 5.39
C VAL A 135 9.65 -8.37 5.32
N SER A 136 10.97 -8.20 5.17
CA SER A 136 11.91 -9.34 5.16
C SER A 136 11.89 -10.10 6.47
N GLU A 137 11.70 -9.42 7.60
CA GLU A 137 11.55 -10.05 8.91
C GLU A 137 10.23 -10.83 9.02
N VAL A 138 9.11 -10.21 8.67
CA VAL A 138 7.77 -10.82 8.70
C VAL A 138 7.70 -12.07 7.81
N VAL A 139 8.28 -11.98 6.62
CA VAL A 139 8.27 -13.06 5.61
C VAL A 139 9.30 -14.14 5.92
N GLY A 140 10.45 -13.78 6.51
CA GLY A 140 11.57 -14.70 6.76
C GLY A 140 12.67 -14.62 5.69
N LEU A 141 12.80 -13.52 4.95
CA LEU A 141 13.82 -13.35 3.88
C LEU A 141 15.21 -12.91 4.39
N ARG A 142 15.54 -13.20 5.65
CA ARG A 142 16.79 -12.77 6.31
C ARG A 142 18.08 -13.38 5.75
N TYR A 143 17.97 -14.48 5.04
CA TYR A 143 19.11 -15.28 4.57
C TYR A 143 19.47 -15.03 3.11
N GLY A 144 18.90 -13.96 2.52
CA GLY A 144 19.18 -13.54 1.16
C GLY A 144 20.59 -12.97 0.98
N ARG A 145 21.03 -12.91 -0.28
CA ARG A 145 22.29 -12.26 -0.64
C ARG A 145 22.17 -10.73 -0.52
N PRO A 146 23.26 -10.01 -0.23
CA PRO A 146 23.25 -8.54 -0.26
C PRO A 146 22.65 -7.98 -1.56
N GLY A 147 21.97 -6.83 -1.47
CA GLY A 147 21.40 -6.14 -2.64
C GLY A 147 19.98 -6.56 -3.01
N ILE A 148 19.17 -7.06 -2.07
CA ILE A 148 17.74 -7.36 -2.25
C ILE A 148 16.99 -6.13 -2.79
N ARG A 149 17.27 -4.92 -2.29
CA ARG A 149 16.69 -3.66 -2.79
C ARG A 149 16.80 -3.54 -4.31
N ARG A 150 18.02 -3.66 -4.87
CA ARG A 150 18.23 -3.54 -6.32
C ARG A 150 17.49 -4.63 -7.13
N ARG A 151 17.31 -5.83 -6.54
CA ARG A 151 16.55 -6.90 -7.19
C ARG A 151 15.07 -6.61 -7.19
N LEU A 152 14.54 -6.08 -6.09
CA LEU A 152 13.12 -5.66 -5.98
C LEU A 152 12.81 -4.46 -6.86
N GLU A 153 13.67 -3.43 -6.91
CA GLU A 153 13.51 -2.29 -7.82
C GLU A 153 13.48 -2.72 -9.30
N ARG A 154 14.29 -3.72 -9.68
CA ARG A 154 14.25 -4.28 -11.03
C ARG A 154 13.01 -5.13 -11.28
N PHE A 155 12.50 -5.77 -10.25
CA PHE A 155 11.31 -6.61 -10.33
C PHE A 155 10.03 -5.77 -10.41
N PHE A 156 9.97 -4.67 -9.66
CA PHE A 156 8.89 -3.68 -9.67
C PHE A 156 9.34 -2.38 -10.35
N PRO A 157 9.51 -2.37 -11.69
CA PRO A 157 9.92 -1.17 -12.40
C PRO A 157 8.81 -0.12 -12.37
N GLU A 158 9.17 1.14 -12.56
CA GLU A 158 8.19 2.24 -12.65
C GLU A 158 7.19 2.06 -13.79
N GLU A 159 7.62 1.48 -14.90
CA GLU A 159 6.75 1.14 -16.04
C GLU A 159 6.83 -0.36 -16.33
N PHE A 160 5.67 -1.00 -16.31
CA PHE A 160 5.54 -2.38 -16.77
C PHE A 160 5.15 -2.40 -18.25
N GLY A 161 5.89 -3.19 -19.03
CA GLY A 161 5.44 -3.54 -20.38
C GLY A 161 4.77 -4.91 -20.38
N GLU A 162 3.90 -5.13 -21.35
CA GLU A 162 3.19 -6.39 -21.49
C GLU A 162 4.14 -7.49 -22.04
N PRO A 163 4.33 -8.60 -21.29
CA PRO A 163 5.08 -9.76 -21.78
C PRO A 163 4.31 -10.46 -22.90
N GLY A 164 5.00 -10.84 -23.97
CA GLY A 164 4.35 -11.54 -25.07
C GLY A 164 5.35 -12.11 -26.07
N LEU A 165 4.89 -13.03 -26.92
CA LEU A 165 5.70 -13.68 -27.95
C LEU A 165 5.51 -13.03 -29.33
N THR A 166 4.56 -12.13 -29.48
CA THR A 166 4.14 -11.56 -30.76
C THR A 166 4.92 -10.31 -31.20
N SER A 167 5.71 -9.72 -30.29
CA SER A 167 6.52 -8.53 -30.58
C SER A 167 7.88 -8.58 -29.89
N ALA A 168 8.88 -7.91 -30.46
CA ALA A 168 10.22 -7.80 -29.86
C ALA A 168 10.17 -7.15 -28.47
N ARG A 169 9.29 -6.16 -28.26
CA ARG A 169 9.06 -5.50 -26.97
C ARG A 169 8.43 -6.48 -25.97
N GLY A 170 7.44 -7.26 -26.39
CA GLY A 170 6.81 -8.29 -25.57
C GLY A 170 7.79 -9.38 -25.17
N LEU A 171 8.62 -9.85 -26.10
CA LEU A 171 9.66 -10.84 -25.83
C LEU A 171 10.71 -10.30 -24.83
N TYR A 172 11.14 -9.05 -24.98
CA TYR A 172 12.03 -8.39 -24.02
C TYR A 172 11.44 -8.41 -22.62
N TRP A 173 10.16 -8.02 -22.47
CA TRP A 173 9.50 -8.01 -21.15
C TRP A 173 9.34 -9.42 -20.58
N LEU A 174 9.03 -10.40 -21.42
CA LEU A 174 8.92 -11.80 -21.00
C LEU A 174 10.26 -12.33 -20.47
N VAL A 175 11.35 -12.12 -21.21
CA VAL A 175 12.69 -12.54 -20.79
C VAL A 175 13.13 -11.80 -19.53
N ARG A 176 12.94 -10.47 -19.49
CA ARG A 176 13.28 -9.65 -18.32
C ARG A 176 12.53 -10.10 -17.07
N GLN A 177 11.24 -10.33 -17.16
CA GLN A 177 10.42 -10.75 -16.04
C GLN A 177 10.86 -12.11 -15.50
N ASN A 178 11.03 -13.10 -16.38
CA ASN A 178 11.51 -14.41 -15.97
C ASN A 178 12.92 -14.36 -15.36
N ALA A 179 13.84 -13.55 -15.92
CA ALA A 179 15.17 -13.36 -15.35
C ALA A 179 15.12 -12.72 -13.95
N ASN A 180 14.21 -11.77 -13.71
CA ASN A 180 14.03 -11.16 -12.39
C ASN A 180 13.43 -12.15 -11.38
N TRP A 181 12.44 -12.94 -11.78
CA TRP A 181 11.90 -14.04 -10.97
C TRP A 181 13.01 -15.01 -10.54
N LEU A 182 13.82 -15.45 -11.49
CA LEU A 182 14.92 -16.37 -11.23
C LEU A 182 15.98 -15.75 -10.30
N ARG A 183 16.30 -14.46 -10.50
CA ARG A 183 17.28 -13.76 -9.64
C ARG A 183 16.82 -13.69 -8.19
N ILE A 184 15.56 -13.29 -7.93
CA ILE A 184 15.00 -13.22 -6.57
C ILE A 184 14.91 -14.63 -5.99
N HIS A 185 14.44 -15.60 -6.77
CA HIS A 185 14.40 -16.98 -6.30
C HIS A 185 15.78 -17.48 -5.84
N LEU A 186 16.81 -17.35 -6.70
CA LEU A 186 18.14 -17.88 -6.39
C LEU A 186 18.91 -17.08 -5.33
N ALA A 187 18.68 -15.78 -5.25
CA ALA A 187 19.43 -14.90 -4.35
C ALA A 187 18.76 -14.72 -2.98
N ASP A 188 17.45 -14.75 -2.90
CA ASP A 188 16.70 -14.38 -1.70
C ASP A 188 15.86 -15.55 -1.16
N VAL A 189 14.94 -16.08 -1.96
CA VAL A 189 13.93 -17.03 -1.47
C VAL A 189 14.53 -18.43 -1.26
N ARG A 190 15.27 -18.96 -2.20
CA ARG A 190 15.88 -20.31 -2.08
C ARG A 190 16.88 -20.44 -0.92
N PRO A 191 17.75 -19.46 -0.64
CA PRO A 191 18.58 -19.47 0.57
C PRO A 191 17.74 -19.46 1.85
N ALA A 192 16.68 -18.64 1.90
CA ALA A 192 15.76 -18.60 3.03
C ALA A 192 15.07 -19.95 3.24
N ILE A 193 14.44 -20.53 2.21
CA ILE A 193 13.82 -21.88 2.28
C ILE A 193 14.80 -22.93 2.81
N ARG A 194 16.05 -22.94 2.33
CA ARG A 194 17.07 -23.88 2.79
C ARG A 194 17.42 -23.69 4.25
N ALA A 195 17.51 -22.46 4.72
CA ALA A 195 17.77 -22.15 6.12
C ALA A 195 16.61 -22.62 7.02
N HIS A 196 15.37 -22.31 6.61
CA HIS A 196 14.17 -22.66 7.35
C HIS A 196 13.90 -24.19 7.40
N ARG A 197 14.24 -24.93 6.34
CA ARG A 197 14.20 -26.40 6.35
C ARG A 197 15.23 -27.04 7.32
N ARG A 198 16.30 -26.30 7.67
CA ARG A 198 17.30 -26.77 8.66
C ARG A 198 16.91 -26.41 10.08
N ARG A 199 16.27 -25.26 10.26
CA ARG A 199 15.82 -24.75 11.53
C ARG A 199 14.54 -23.96 11.32
N GLU A 200 13.47 -24.36 11.99
CA GLU A 200 12.21 -23.66 11.98
C GLU A 200 12.35 -22.29 12.63
N HIS A 201 11.66 -21.30 12.05
CA HIS A 201 11.53 -19.94 12.57
C HIS A 201 10.05 -19.58 12.69
N ASP A 202 9.73 -18.58 13.49
CA ASP A 202 8.36 -18.10 13.63
C ASP A 202 8.08 -16.97 12.61
N ASP A 203 7.99 -17.35 11.32
CA ASP A 203 7.77 -16.47 10.17
C ASP A 203 6.95 -17.15 9.08
N LEU A 204 6.60 -16.37 8.03
CA LEU A 204 5.73 -16.84 6.96
C LEU A 204 6.35 -18.00 6.15
N ILE A 205 7.66 -17.97 5.85
CA ILE A 205 8.32 -19.04 5.07
C ILE A 205 8.25 -20.36 5.82
N SER A 206 8.54 -20.39 7.13
CA SER A 206 8.42 -21.62 7.95
C SER A 206 6.99 -22.16 7.94
N HIS A 207 5.99 -21.26 8.07
CA HIS A 207 4.60 -21.65 7.98
C HIS A 207 4.25 -22.29 6.61
N LEU A 208 4.66 -21.66 5.51
CA LEU A 208 4.40 -22.18 4.15
C LEU A 208 5.09 -23.54 3.90
N ILE A 209 6.29 -23.73 4.45
CA ILE A 209 7.00 -25.03 4.40
C ILE A 209 6.20 -26.10 5.16
N ALA A 210 5.69 -25.78 6.35
CA ALA A 210 4.89 -26.70 7.16
C ALA A 210 3.56 -27.07 6.47
N GLU A 211 2.97 -26.14 5.71
CA GLU A 211 1.79 -26.36 4.86
C GLU A 211 2.11 -27.16 3.58
N GLY A 212 3.34 -27.58 3.37
CA GLY A 212 3.74 -28.36 2.20
C GLY A 212 3.83 -27.58 0.89
N CYS A 213 3.90 -26.25 0.93
CA CYS A 213 4.05 -25.42 -0.26
C CYS A 213 5.36 -25.70 -1.00
N SER A 214 5.30 -25.73 -2.32
CA SER A 214 6.46 -25.82 -3.20
C SER A 214 7.32 -24.54 -3.15
N ASP A 215 8.58 -24.63 -3.54
CA ASP A 215 9.48 -23.46 -3.62
C ASP A 215 8.92 -22.35 -4.54
N ALA A 216 8.16 -22.72 -5.58
CA ALA A 216 7.53 -21.76 -6.49
C ALA A 216 6.36 -21.04 -5.85
N GLU A 217 5.55 -21.73 -5.06
CA GLU A 217 4.44 -21.16 -4.31
C GLU A 217 4.94 -20.23 -3.20
N ILE A 218 5.98 -20.64 -2.47
CA ILE A 218 6.65 -19.80 -1.48
C ILE A 218 7.20 -18.52 -2.13
N LEU A 219 7.85 -18.64 -3.31
CA LEU A 219 8.32 -17.49 -4.07
C LEU A 219 7.15 -16.54 -4.44
N GLY A 220 6.04 -17.08 -4.91
CA GLY A 220 4.83 -16.30 -5.24
C GLY A 220 4.29 -15.52 -4.03
N GLU A 221 4.17 -16.16 -2.87
CA GLU A 221 3.75 -15.50 -1.63
C GLU A 221 4.76 -14.42 -1.20
N CYS A 222 6.06 -14.73 -1.18
CA CYS A 222 7.11 -13.75 -0.83
C CYS A 222 7.04 -12.49 -1.71
N LEU A 223 6.86 -12.66 -3.03
CA LEU A 223 6.74 -11.53 -3.96
C LEU A 223 5.45 -10.74 -3.76
N THR A 224 4.35 -11.41 -3.44
CA THR A 224 3.07 -10.76 -3.11
C THR A 224 3.21 -9.90 -1.86
N PHE A 225 3.79 -10.43 -0.78
CA PHE A 225 4.05 -9.65 0.44
C PHE A 225 5.06 -8.52 0.22
N ALA A 226 6.09 -8.75 -0.62
CA ALA A 226 7.06 -7.72 -0.98
C ALA A 226 6.39 -6.55 -1.73
N ALA A 227 5.58 -6.85 -2.75
CA ALA A 227 4.84 -5.83 -3.49
C ALA A 227 3.89 -5.06 -2.57
N ALA A 228 3.08 -5.79 -1.80
CA ALA A 228 2.06 -5.19 -0.96
C ALA A 228 2.63 -4.38 0.21
N GLY A 229 3.72 -4.82 0.83
CA GLY A 229 4.27 -4.17 2.03
C GLY A 229 5.34 -3.13 1.74
N MET A 230 6.26 -3.41 0.81
CA MET A 230 7.43 -2.55 0.62
C MET A 230 7.12 -1.29 -0.21
N VAL A 231 6.39 -1.46 -1.32
CA VAL A 231 6.11 -0.34 -2.23
C VAL A 231 5.09 0.61 -1.62
N THR A 232 4.01 0.09 -1.08
CA THR A 232 2.93 0.92 -0.52
C THR A 232 3.37 1.68 0.73
N THR A 233 4.16 1.07 1.61
CA THR A 233 4.69 1.76 2.80
C THR A 233 5.66 2.87 2.41
N ARG A 234 6.57 2.62 1.45
CA ARG A 234 7.44 3.67 0.92
C ARG A 234 6.65 4.89 0.46
N GLU A 235 5.61 4.66 -0.34
CA GLU A 235 4.78 5.77 -0.85
C GLU A 235 4.02 6.47 0.29
N PHE A 236 3.50 5.72 1.25
CA PHE A 236 2.79 6.32 2.39
C PHE A 236 3.72 7.17 3.28
N VAL A 237 4.93 6.70 3.57
CA VAL A 237 5.94 7.51 4.30
C VAL A 237 6.23 8.82 3.57
N CYS A 238 6.42 8.77 2.25
CA CYS A 238 6.66 9.97 1.45
C CYS A 238 5.47 10.92 1.46
N LEU A 239 4.27 10.41 1.33
CA LEU A 239 3.02 11.17 1.34
C LEU A 239 2.80 11.86 2.69
N ALA A 240 2.87 11.10 3.77
CA ALA A 240 2.70 11.64 5.12
C ALA A 240 3.75 12.69 5.46
N ALA A 241 5.01 12.45 5.09
CA ALA A 241 6.07 13.44 5.26
C ALA A 241 5.79 14.73 4.47
N TRP A 242 5.30 14.62 3.24
CA TRP A 242 4.97 15.81 2.43
C TRP A 242 3.90 16.66 3.10
N HIS A 243 2.84 16.05 3.62
CA HIS A 243 1.82 16.77 4.39
C HIS A 243 2.42 17.47 5.61
N LEU A 244 3.20 16.74 6.41
CA LEU A 244 3.83 17.28 7.62
C LEU A 244 4.84 18.40 7.32
N PHE A 245 5.59 18.32 6.22
CA PHE A 245 6.49 19.42 5.80
C PHE A 245 5.73 20.64 5.25
N SER A 246 4.53 20.45 4.70
CA SER A 246 3.77 21.51 4.05
C SER A 246 2.80 22.25 4.99
N ASP A 247 2.51 21.68 6.16
CA ASP A 247 1.58 22.23 7.15
C ASP A 247 2.25 22.28 8.53
N ALA A 248 2.67 23.49 8.93
CA ALA A 248 3.35 23.70 10.20
C ALA A 248 2.45 23.40 11.42
N GLY A 249 1.14 23.64 11.31
CA GLY A 249 0.18 23.34 12.37
C GLY A 249 0.00 21.84 12.57
N LEU A 250 -0.14 21.08 11.47
CA LEU A 250 -0.21 19.64 11.49
C LEU A 250 1.08 19.01 12.04
N LEU A 251 2.25 19.53 11.62
CA LEU A 251 3.54 19.07 12.14
C LEU A 251 3.68 19.35 13.64
N ALA A 252 3.29 20.54 14.10
CA ALA A 252 3.33 20.87 15.53
C ALA A 252 2.41 19.93 16.33
N ARG A 253 1.21 19.66 15.84
CA ARG A 253 0.28 18.69 16.43
C ARG A 253 0.89 17.29 16.47
N TYR A 254 1.45 16.82 15.36
CA TYR A 254 2.08 15.49 15.25
C TYR A 254 3.22 15.34 16.29
N ARG A 255 4.09 16.35 16.41
CA ARG A 255 5.20 16.36 17.39
C ARG A 255 4.74 16.39 18.84
N ALA A 256 3.65 17.10 19.14
CA ALA A 256 3.10 17.23 20.51
C ALA A 256 2.28 16.03 20.95
N SER A 257 1.86 15.16 20.02
CA SER A 257 1.01 14.01 20.29
C SER A 257 1.82 12.83 20.80
N ASP A 258 1.18 12.00 21.64
CA ASP A 258 1.61 10.65 21.92
C ASP A 258 1.50 9.75 20.68
N GLU A 259 1.90 8.48 20.78
CA GLU A 259 1.84 7.54 19.64
C GLU A 259 0.42 7.39 19.09
N ALA A 260 -0.58 7.28 19.96
CA ALA A 260 -1.97 7.13 19.54
C ALA A 260 -2.45 8.34 18.73
N GLY A 261 -2.12 9.55 19.18
CA GLY A 261 -2.42 10.79 18.48
C GLY A 261 -1.69 10.90 17.14
N ARG A 262 -0.40 10.53 17.08
CA ARG A 262 0.36 10.48 15.83
C ARG A 262 -0.22 9.47 14.83
N LEU A 263 -0.60 8.29 15.30
CA LEU A 263 -1.27 7.29 14.47
C LEU A 263 -2.62 7.78 13.94
N ASN A 264 -3.36 8.62 14.69
CA ASN A 264 -4.58 9.23 14.20
C ASN A 264 -4.31 10.24 13.08
N VAL A 265 -3.23 11.03 13.19
CA VAL A 265 -2.79 11.90 12.08
C VAL A 265 -2.51 11.06 10.83
N LEU A 266 -1.75 9.97 10.97
CA LEU A 266 -1.42 9.09 9.83
C LEU A 266 -2.65 8.41 9.23
N ARG A 267 -3.59 7.96 10.04
CA ARG A 267 -4.87 7.38 9.56
C ARG A 267 -5.66 8.38 8.74
N GLU A 268 -5.76 9.63 9.23
CA GLU A 268 -6.48 10.68 8.52
C GLU A 268 -5.80 11.06 7.20
N LEU A 269 -4.47 11.14 7.17
CA LEU A 269 -3.73 11.36 5.94
C LEU A 269 -3.97 10.23 4.93
N LEU A 270 -3.96 8.98 5.37
CA LEU A 270 -4.19 7.82 4.52
C LEU A 270 -5.66 7.74 4.03
N ARG A 271 -6.62 8.18 4.84
CA ARG A 271 -8.02 8.33 4.44
C ARG A 271 -8.14 9.34 3.29
N LEU A 272 -7.55 10.50 3.49
CA LEU A 272 -7.63 11.60 2.53
C LEU A 272 -6.94 11.25 1.21
N GLU A 273 -5.80 10.59 1.29
CA GLU A 273 -4.95 10.25 0.14
C GLU A 273 -4.55 8.77 0.17
N PRO A 274 -5.44 7.87 -0.27
CA PRO A 274 -5.15 6.45 -0.30
C PRO A 274 -4.03 6.14 -1.30
N VAL A 275 -2.99 5.41 -0.86
CA VAL A 275 -1.89 4.97 -1.75
C VAL A 275 -2.40 4.08 -2.88
N ILE A 276 -3.32 3.18 -2.55
CA ILE A 276 -4.12 2.45 -3.54
C ILE A 276 -5.44 3.19 -3.67
N GLY A 277 -5.61 3.90 -4.77
CA GLY A 277 -6.80 4.74 -5.00
C GLY A 277 -8.00 3.98 -5.56
N GLU A 278 -7.80 2.74 -6.00
CA GLU A 278 -8.85 1.93 -6.61
C GLU A 278 -8.72 0.46 -6.20
N LEU A 279 -9.82 -0.14 -5.74
CA LEU A 279 -9.94 -1.58 -5.56
C LEU A 279 -10.92 -2.13 -6.59
N ARG A 280 -10.64 -3.31 -7.12
CA ARG A 280 -11.50 -3.93 -8.14
C ARG A 280 -12.11 -5.23 -7.64
N ARG A 281 -13.34 -5.49 -8.09
CA ARG A 281 -14.06 -6.74 -7.89
C ARG A 281 -14.64 -7.21 -9.22
N ARG A 282 -14.81 -8.52 -9.36
CA ARG A 282 -15.58 -9.13 -10.45
C ARG A 282 -16.73 -9.91 -9.81
N ALA A 283 -17.95 -9.66 -10.28
CA ALA A 283 -19.12 -10.36 -9.81
C ALA A 283 -19.09 -11.82 -10.26
N THR A 284 -19.39 -12.75 -9.37
CA THR A 284 -19.57 -14.19 -9.65
C THR A 284 -21.04 -14.59 -9.72
N GLU A 285 -21.89 -13.77 -9.11
CA GLU A 285 -23.35 -13.85 -9.16
C GLU A 285 -23.92 -12.44 -9.30
N ALA A 286 -25.24 -12.29 -9.45
CA ALA A 286 -25.86 -10.98 -9.50
C ALA A 286 -25.72 -10.27 -8.15
N VAL A 287 -25.16 -9.08 -8.15
CA VAL A 287 -24.95 -8.24 -6.96
C VAL A 287 -25.72 -6.94 -7.14
N GLU A 288 -26.55 -6.59 -6.16
CA GLU A 288 -27.28 -5.33 -6.16
C GLU A 288 -26.50 -4.26 -5.40
N LEU A 289 -26.28 -3.11 -6.06
CA LEU A 289 -25.69 -1.93 -5.47
C LEU A 289 -26.80 -0.89 -5.19
N ALA A 290 -26.82 -0.37 -3.98
CA ALA A 290 -27.80 0.62 -3.57
C ALA A 290 -27.58 1.94 -4.32
N CYS A 291 -28.64 2.48 -4.93
CA CYS A 291 -28.68 3.81 -5.54
C CYS A 291 -29.99 4.50 -5.17
N PRO A 292 -30.03 5.86 -5.11
CA PRO A 292 -31.24 6.61 -4.78
C PRO A 292 -32.43 6.35 -5.71
N ASP A 293 -32.15 6.15 -7.00
CA ASP A 293 -33.14 5.91 -8.05
C ASP A 293 -33.55 4.43 -8.19
N GLY A 294 -33.16 3.58 -7.25
CA GLY A 294 -33.39 2.14 -7.25
C GLY A 294 -32.07 1.36 -7.41
N PRO A 295 -32.05 0.09 -6.98
CA PRO A 295 -30.84 -0.71 -6.98
C PRO A 295 -30.32 -0.97 -8.41
N VAL A 296 -29.00 -0.94 -8.58
CA VAL A 296 -28.32 -1.29 -9.82
C VAL A 296 -27.81 -2.72 -9.70
N THR A 297 -28.13 -3.56 -10.68
CA THR A 297 -27.69 -4.94 -10.71
C THR A 297 -26.40 -5.09 -11.51
N VAL A 298 -25.32 -5.50 -10.82
CA VAL A 298 -24.05 -5.93 -11.43
C VAL A 298 -24.22 -7.42 -11.79
N ARG A 299 -24.04 -7.77 -13.05
CA ARG A 299 -24.23 -9.13 -13.55
C ARG A 299 -22.98 -9.98 -13.36
N PRO A 300 -23.11 -11.32 -13.29
CA PRO A 300 -21.94 -12.21 -13.27
C PRO A 300 -20.97 -11.91 -14.41
N GLY A 301 -19.69 -11.83 -14.07
CA GLY A 301 -18.60 -11.49 -15.00
C GLY A 301 -18.32 -9.99 -15.15
N GLU A 302 -19.22 -9.11 -14.75
CA GLU A 302 -18.98 -7.66 -14.80
C GLU A 302 -17.97 -7.22 -13.72
N HIS A 303 -17.22 -6.18 -14.04
CA HIS A 303 -16.21 -5.60 -13.16
C HIS A 303 -16.76 -4.37 -12.44
N VAL A 304 -16.33 -4.21 -11.19
CA VAL A 304 -16.64 -3.04 -10.35
C VAL A 304 -15.33 -2.46 -9.81
N ALA A 305 -15.12 -1.18 -10.03
CA ALA A 305 -14.05 -0.37 -9.48
C ALA A 305 -14.59 0.43 -8.29
N LEU A 306 -13.97 0.27 -7.12
CA LEU A 306 -14.26 1.07 -5.95
C LEU A 306 -13.26 2.22 -5.90
N LEU A 307 -13.71 3.44 -6.08
CA LEU A 307 -12.87 4.65 -6.10
C LEU A 307 -12.68 5.14 -4.67
N LEU A 308 -11.53 4.78 -4.07
CA LEU A 308 -11.28 5.02 -2.66
C LEU A 308 -11.08 6.49 -2.31
N ASP A 309 -10.57 7.28 -3.24
CA ASP A 309 -10.46 8.72 -3.11
C ASP A 309 -11.86 9.38 -2.95
N ASP A 310 -12.86 8.93 -3.70
CA ASP A 310 -14.23 9.40 -3.59
C ASP A 310 -14.92 8.84 -2.34
N ALA A 311 -14.86 7.51 -2.14
CA ALA A 311 -15.51 6.83 -1.02
C ALA A 311 -14.99 7.34 0.34
N ASN A 312 -13.69 7.52 0.48
CA ASN A 312 -13.07 8.04 1.71
C ASN A 312 -13.37 9.53 1.96
N ALA A 313 -13.85 10.27 0.97
CA ALA A 313 -14.28 11.65 1.08
C ALA A 313 -15.80 11.79 1.08
N ASP A 314 -16.53 10.72 1.35
CA ASP A 314 -17.99 10.75 1.42
C ASP A 314 -18.47 11.50 2.67
N PRO A 315 -19.17 12.66 2.54
CA PRO A 315 -19.66 13.40 3.69
C PRO A 315 -20.61 12.59 4.59
N SER A 316 -21.34 11.63 4.02
CA SER A 316 -22.24 10.76 4.79
C SER A 316 -21.50 9.87 5.79
N ALA A 317 -20.26 9.47 5.45
CA ALA A 317 -19.41 8.63 6.29
C ALA A 317 -18.43 9.44 7.15
N VAL A 318 -17.88 10.53 6.62
CA VAL A 318 -16.78 11.26 7.28
C VAL A 318 -17.21 12.62 7.84
N GLY A 319 -18.47 13.04 7.64
CA GLY A 319 -19.01 14.31 8.12
C GLY A 319 -18.52 15.53 7.33
N GLU A 320 -18.57 16.68 7.98
CA GLU A 320 -18.22 17.96 7.38
C GLU A 320 -16.74 18.07 6.98
N GLU A 321 -16.47 18.87 5.97
CA GLU A 321 -15.11 19.14 5.44
C GLU A 321 -14.34 17.85 5.09
N PRO A 322 -14.87 16.98 4.24
CA PRO A 322 -14.31 15.66 3.98
C PRO A 322 -12.90 15.69 3.35
N LEU A 323 -12.52 16.82 2.73
CA LEU A 323 -11.23 17.05 2.11
C LEU A 323 -10.20 17.76 3.01
N CYS A 324 -10.57 18.12 4.24
CA CYS A 324 -9.66 18.68 5.24
C CYS A 324 -9.03 17.58 6.10
N VAL A 325 -7.79 17.82 6.57
CA VAL A 325 -7.10 16.93 7.51
C VAL A 325 -7.61 17.18 8.93
N ARG A 326 -8.38 16.25 9.46
CA ARG A 326 -8.95 16.32 10.81
C ARG A 326 -8.62 15.04 11.61
N PRO A 327 -7.49 14.98 12.29
CA PRO A 327 -7.03 13.76 13.00
C PRO A 327 -8.01 13.23 14.06
N ASP A 328 -8.88 14.07 14.61
CA ASP A 328 -9.90 13.67 15.60
C ASP A 328 -10.97 12.75 14.99
N ARG A 329 -11.22 12.88 13.69
CA ARG A 329 -12.13 12.03 12.91
C ARG A 329 -11.66 10.55 12.84
N ALA A 330 -10.35 10.30 12.92
CA ALA A 330 -9.78 8.96 12.77
C ALA A 330 -10.25 7.97 13.85
N GLY A 331 -10.79 8.44 14.98
CA GLY A 331 -11.42 7.59 16.00
C GLY A 331 -12.69 6.89 15.49
N GLU A 332 -13.43 7.52 14.58
CA GLU A 332 -14.73 7.07 14.07
C GLU A 332 -14.58 6.29 12.75
N VAL A 333 -13.83 6.83 11.81
CA VAL A 333 -13.70 6.29 10.44
C VAL A 333 -12.36 5.59 10.21
N GLY A 334 -11.36 5.83 11.06
CA GLY A 334 -10.00 5.30 10.92
C GLY A 334 -9.32 5.83 9.65
N ALA A 335 -8.74 4.94 8.86
CA ALA A 335 -8.14 5.24 7.56
C ALA A 335 -9.16 5.11 6.40
N GLY A 336 -10.45 5.17 6.67
CA GLY A 336 -11.47 4.89 5.66
C GLY A 336 -11.34 3.47 5.11
N LEU A 337 -11.50 3.35 3.79
CA LEU A 337 -11.33 2.09 3.06
C LEU A 337 -9.91 1.91 2.49
N SER A 338 -8.93 2.71 2.88
CA SER A 338 -7.56 2.66 2.33
C SER A 338 -6.83 1.35 2.62
N PHE A 339 -7.25 0.62 3.64
CA PHE A 339 -6.80 -0.75 3.93
C PHE A 339 -7.78 -1.82 3.44
N GLY A 340 -8.76 -1.43 2.63
CA GLY A 340 -9.86 -2.32 2.23
C GLY A 340 -10.77 -2.70 3.40
N ASP A 341 -11.72 -3.60 3.15
CA ASP A 341 -12.62 -4.17 4.15
C ASP A 341 -12.96 -5.62 3.81
N GLY A 342 -13.68 -6.31 4.69
CA GLY A 342 -14.10 -7.70 4.50
C GLY A 342 -12.94 -8.69 4.47
N PRO A 343 -13.09 -9.81 3.73
CA PRO A 343 -12.11 -10.89 3.71
C PRO A 343 -10.72 -10.47 3.26
N HIS A 344 -10.60 -9.50 2.34
CA HIS A 344 -9.34 -8.99 1.79
C HIS A 344 -8.80 -7.76 2.51
N ARG A 345 -9.34 -7.37 3.65
CA ARG A 345 -8.78 -6.27 4.44
C ARG A 345 -7.28 -6.47 4.65
N CYS A 346 -6.49 -5.40 4.53
CA CYS A 346 -5.04 -5.44 4.65
C CYS A 346 -4.61 -6.05 5.99
N PRO A 347 -3.83 -7.14 5.99
CA PRO A 347 -3.34 -7.74 7.24
C PRO A 347 -2.27 -6.87 7.89
N GLY A 348 -1.48 -6.16 7.07
CA GLY A 348 -0.35 -5.34 7.50
C GLY A 348 -0.71 -3.92 7.91
N ALA A 349 -2.00 -3.57 8.08
CA ALA A 349 -2.42 -2.20 8.38
C ALA A 349 -1.72 -1.62 9.62
N HIS A 350 -1.60 -2.40 10.69
CA HIS A 350 -0.92 -1.96 11.91
C HIS A 350 0.60 -1.85 11.70
N VAL A 351 1.21 -2.79 10.98
CA VAL A 351 2.64 -2.73 10.61
C VAL A 351 2.94 -1.45 9.85
N ALA A 352 2.19 -1.16 8.77
CA ALA A 352 2.42 0.00 7.91
C ALA A 352 2.27 1.34 8.66
N LEU A 353 1.25 1.46 9.53
CA LEU A 353 1.06 2.66 10.34
C LEU A 353 2.17 2.83 11.38
N LEU A 354 2.54 1.75 12.08
CA LEU A 354 3.55 1.80 13.12
C LEU A 354 4.94 2.09 12.55
N GLU A 355 5.37 1.40 11.49
CA GLU A 355 6.68 1.65 10.89
C GLU A 355 6.79 3.06 10.30
N THR A 356 5.68 3.59 9.75
CA THR A 356 5.60 4.98 9.30
C THR A 356 5.77 5.95 10.47
N ASP A 357 5.06 5.72 11.59
CA ASP A 357 5.19 6.56 12.78
C ASP A 357 6.59 6.49 13.40
N VAL A 358 7.13 5.28 13.54
CA VAL A 358 8.48 5.06 14.08
C VAL A 358 9.53 5.83 13.29
N PHE A 359 9.42 5.85 11.97
CA PHE A 359 10.35 6.59 11.11
C PHE A 359 10.11 8.10 11.15
N LEU A 360 8.87 8.55 10.93
CA LEU A 360 8.56 9.98 10.83
C LEU A 360 8.72 10.72 12.17
N SER A 361 8.36 10.10 13.28
CA SER A 361 8.56 10.72 14.61
C SER A 361 10.05 11.02 14.86
N ARG A 362 10.94 10.11 14.47
CA ARG A 362 12.40 10.29 14.57
C ARG A 362 12.95 11.28 13.55
N LEU A 363 12.49 11.20 12.31
CA LEU A 363 12.88 12.15 11.27
C LEU A 363 12.55 13.58 11.68
N PHE A 364 11.33 13.82 12.15
CA PHE A 364 10.90 15.15 12.58
C PHE A 364 11.42 15.57 13.96
N ALA A 365 12.07 14.70 14.70
CA ALA A 365 12.84 15.05 15.90
C ALA A 365 14.24 15.62 15.55
N LEU A 366 14.73 15.42 14.32
CA LEU A 366 16.00 15.99 13.88
C LEU A 366 15.91 17.52 13.78
N GLU A 367 16.85 18.21 14.43
CA GLU A 367 16.88 19.66 14.42
C GLU A 367 17.14 20.19 13.00
N GLY A 368 16.30 21.14 12.56
CA GLY A 368 16.43 21.79 11.25
C GLY A 368 16.18 20.87 10.04
N VAL A 369 15.59 19.71 10.23
CA VAL A 369 15.17 18.88 9.09
C VAL A 369 14.18 19.63 8.22
N ARG A 370 14.40 19.60 6.91
CA ARG A 370 13.54 20.29 5.95
C ARG A 370 13.40 19.49 4.66
N MET A 371 12.30 19.71 3.98
CA MET A 371 12.10 19.28 2.60
C MET A 371 12.96 20.15 1.67
N SER A 372 13.63 19.52 0.71
CA SER A 372 14.48 20.18 -0.27
C SER A 372 13.96 19.87 -1.67
N GLY A 373 13.44 20.90 -2.34
CA GLY A 373 12.77 20.78 -3.63
C GLY A 373 11.30 20.36 -3.50
N GLU A 374 10.56 20.55 -4.58
CA GLU A 374 9.15 20.16 -4.65
C GLU A 374 9.02 18.72 -5.17
N PRO A 375 8.26 17.85 -4.49
CA PRO A 375 7.97 16.51 -4.99
C PRO A 375 7.07 16.58 -6.22
N ARG A 376 7.21 15.56 -7.09
CA ARG A 376 6.37 15.40 -8.27
C ARG A 376 5.40 14.25 -8.08
N VAL A 377 4.15 14.47 -8.46
CA VAL A 377 3.11 13.44 -8.49
C VAL A 377 3.17 12.69 -9.82
N VAL A 378 3.17 11.37 -9.75
CA VAL A 378 3.10 10.47 -10.91
C VAL A 378 1.90 9.55 -10.71
N PHE A 379 0.83 9.77 -11.48
CA PHE A 379 -0.35 8.92 -11.45
C PHE A 379 -0.06 7.52 -11.98
N ARG A 380 -0.62 6.51 -11.32
CA ARG A 380 -0.50 5.09 -11.66
C ARG A 380 -1.89 4.48 -11.88
N GLU A 381 -2.22 4.23 -13.12
CA GLU A 381 -3.52 3.65 -13.49
C GLU A 381 -3.75 2.28 -12.87
N ALA A 382 -2.68 1.46 -12.77
CA ALA A 382 -2.76 0.10 -12.24
C ALA A 382 -3.28 0.02 -10.79
N ILE A 383 -3.09 1.08 -10.00
CA ILE A 383 -3.53 1.16 -8.60
C ILE A 383 -4.58 2.27 -8.38
N GLY A 384 -4.97 2.96 -9.45
CA GLY A 384 -5.84 4.12 -9.36
C GLY A 384 -5.34 5.23 -8.43
N GLY A 385 -4.06 5.18 -8.01
CA GLY A 385 -3.41 6.10 -7.09
C GLY A 385 -2.31 6.91 -7.75
N TYR A 386 -1.43 7.50 -6.94
CA TYR A 386 -0.24 8.19 -7.40
C TYR A 386 0.96 7.89 -6.51
N GLU A 387 2.13 8.13 -7.05
CA GLU A 387 3.41 7.99 -6.38
C GLU A 387 4.10 9.35 -6.29
N ILE A 388 4.87 9.57 -5.23
CA ILE A 388 5.62 10.80 -5.00
C ILE A 388 7.07 10.59 -5.42
N ARG A 389 7.56 11.44 -6.30
CA ARG A 389 8.92 11.39 -6.80
C ARG A 389 9.67 12.67 -6.49
N GLY A 390 10.98 12.55 -6.18
CA GLY A 390 11.87 13.69 -5.99
C GLY A 390 11.79 14.32 -4.61
N LEU A 391 10.98 13.82 -3.69
CA LEU A 391 10.97 14.31 -2.31
C LEU A 391 12.32 13.99 -1.65
N THR A 392 13.06 15.04 -1.35
CA THR A 392 14.39 14.97 -0.71
C THR A 392 14.32 15.65 0.65
N VAL A 393 14.89 15.02 1.66
CA VAL A 393 15.06 15.61 2.99
C VAL A 393 16.50 16.08 3.16
N ALA A 394 16.68 17.19 3.88
CA ALA A 394 18.01 17.77 4.15
C ALA A 394 18.11 18.24 5.59
N LEU A 395 19.30 18.14 6.14
CA LEU A 395 19.69 18.71 7.42
C LEU A 395 20.48 20.02 7.21
N PRO A 396 20.51 20.92 8.21
CA PRO A 396 21.42 22.03 8.18
C PRO A 396 22.87 21.55 7.98
N ARG A 397 23.63 22.21 7.16
CA ARG A 397 25.07 21.92 7.12
C ARG A 397 25.61 22.23 8.52
N ALA A 398 26.28 21.26 9.15
CA ALA A 398 27.08 21.55 10.32
C ALA A 398 28.02 22.73 9.93
N GLY A 399 27.85 23.88 10.57
CA GLY A 399 28.70 25.03 10.31
C GLY A 399 30.16 24.56 10.48
N ARG A 400 30.98 24.72 9.44
CA ARG A 400 32.43 24.69 9.65
C ARG A 400 32.66 25.84 10.61
N GLY A 401 32.92 25.52 11.88
CA GLY A 401 33.39 26.51 12.83
C GLY A 401 34.55 27.25 12.19
N LEU A 402 34.41 28.58 12.13
CA LEU A 402 35.48 29.49 11.78
C LEU A 402 36.58 29.43 12.84
#